data_bd29a457a63146d17a074f763d0949e0
#
_entry.id   bd29a457a63146d17a074f763d0949e0
#
_cell.length_a   1.000
_cell.length_b   1.000
_cell.length_c   1.000
_cell.angle_alpha   90.00
_cell.angle_beta   90.00
_cell.angle_gamma   90.00
#
_symmetry.space_group_name_H-M   'P 1'
#
loop_
_entity.id
_entity.type
_entity.pdbx_description
1 polymer ?
#
loop_
_entity_poly.entity_id
_entity_poly.type
_entity_poly.pdbx_seq_one_letter_code
_entity_poly.pdbx_strand_id
1 'polypeptide(L)'
;MKKICFFIGNIESNGGTERTAVLVANKLSELKYDVTIISLKGEKSYYLLNNKIKLFFLLKEQNKKGIKNLVIPFLLREKIKKENFDFCIDVDTIFSFFSIPATIGLKTKIISWEHFNFYFDLGINRRKWGRILASKFADRIITLTKEDREAFLENLDVKSKIDYIYNSTPYPNEKKSLCESKIAVAIGRLTAQKGFDKLLDIWKKIEEKDSEWELYIIGSGEDREKLLNQKENLNLKRVTFVENTKNIKEYYEKAAIYLMTSRFEGLPMTLIEAQSFGLPIISYDIKTGPKDIVNDGEDGYLIENDNSEEFINRFLELSQNREKIQKFSQKSYENSKRFKMENIITKWIKILEE
;
A
#
# COMPACT_ATOMS: atom_id res chain seq x y z
N MET A 1 -5.47 11.42 -28.14
CA MET A 1 -5.29 10.39 -27.08
C MET A 1 -4.06 10.79 -26.28
N LYS A 2 -4.20 11.03 -24.96
CA LYS A 2 -3.06 11.45 -24.12
C LYS A 2 -2.09 10.28 -23.93
N LYS A 3 -0.80 10.59 -24.00
CA LYS A 3 0.30 9.64 -23.84
C LYS A 3 0.86 9.72 -22.42
N ILE A 4 0.83 8.64 -21.70
CA ILE A 4 1.21 8.58 -20.29
C ILE A 4 2.37 7.61 -20.12
N CYS A 5 3.41 8.08 -19.44
CA CYS A 5 4.54 7.26 -19.02
C CYS A 5 4.48 7.02 -17.51
N PHE A 6 4.56 5.76 -17.08
CA PHE A 6 4.85 5.41 -15.69
C PHE A 6 6.34 5.11 -15.56
N PHE A 7 7.06 5.88 -14.75
CA PHE A 7 8.47 5.66 -14.47
C PHE A 7 8.63 4.95 -13.13
N ILE A 8 9.16 3.73 -13.15
CA ILE A 8 9.24 2.83 -12.00
C ILE A 8 10.64 2.24 -11.83
N GLY A 9 11.01 1.86 -10.61
CA GLY A 9 12.33 1.34 -10.29
C GLY A 9 12.60 -0.06 -10.85
N ASN A 10 11.77 -1.02 -10.48
CA ASN A 10 11.90 -2.41 -10.95
C ASN A 10 10.53 -3.09 -11.03
N ILE A 11 9.98 -3.19 -12.23
CA ILE A 11 8.66 -3.79 -12.49
C ILE A 11 8.65 -5.32 -12.27
N GLU A 12 9.80 -5.98 -12.11
CA GLU A 12 9.88 -7.40 -11.75
C GLU A 12 9.65 -7.67 -10.27
N SER A 13 9.66 -6.63 -9.43
CA SER A 13 9.39 -6.78 -8.00
C SER A 13 7.93 -7.15 -7.75
N ASN A 14 7.68 -7.99 -6.75
CA ASN A 14 6.34 -8.39 -6.30
C ASN A 14 5.75 -7.45 -5.24
N GLY A 15 6.22 -6.19 -5.18
CA GLY A 15 5.81 -5.21 -4.19
C GLY A 15 4.42 -4.63 -4.43
N GLY A 16 3.86 -4.00 -3.38
CA GLY A 16 2.56 -3.32 -3.46
C GLY A 16 2.58 -2.11 -4.37
N THR A 17 3.70 -1.40 -4.44
CA THR A 17 3.90 -0.24 -5.32
C THR A 17 3.79 -0.63 -6.79
N GLU A 18 4.50 -1.68 -7.19
CA GLU A 18 4.48 -2.22 -8.54
C GLU A 18 3.09 -2.74 -8.92
N ARG A 19 2.45 -3.46 -8.01
CA ARG A 19 1.09 -3.97 -8.20
C ARG A 19 0.11 -2.84 -8.46
N THR A 20 0.15 -1.81 -7.63
CA THR A 20 -0.75 -0.65 -7.75
C THR A 20 -0.52 0.12 -9.05
N ALA A 21 0.75 0.34 -9.41
CA ALA A 21 1.10 1.03 -10.65
C ALA A 21 0.58 0.24 -11.89
N VAL A 22 0.74 -1.08 -11.89
CA VAL A 22 0.23 -1.93 -12.97
C VAL A 22 -1.30 -1.91 -13.04
N LEU A 23 -2.00 -1.95 -11.91
CA LEU A 23 -3.47 -1.88 -11.89
C LEU A 23 -3.99 -0.57 -12.49
N VAL A 24 -3.40 0.57 -12.10
CA VAL A 24 -3.78 1.89 -12.65
C VAL A 24 -3.40 2.00 -14.13
N ALA A 25 -2.21 1.56 -14.53
CA ALA A 25 -1.75 1.57 -15.92
C ALA A 25 -2.66 0.72 -16.82
N ASN A 26 -3.01 -0.50 -16.38
CA ASN A 26 -3.93 -1.37 -17.10
C ASN A 26 -5.28 -0.69 -17.31
N LYS A 27 -5.84 -0.10 -16.24
CA LYS A 27 -7.15 0.56 -16.31
C LYS A 27 -7.14 1.78 -17.22
N LEU A 28 -6.11 2.61 -17.18
CA LEU A 28 -5.96 3.75 -18.11
C LEU A 28 -5.83 3.28 -19.56
N SER A 29 -5.10 2.19 -19.80
CA SER A 29 -4.96 1.59 -21.15
C SER A 29 -6.31 1.08 -21.71
N GLU A 30 -7.19 0.53 -20.85
CA GLU A 30 -8.56 0.15 -21.23
C GLU A 30 -9.41 1.37 -21.60
N LEU A 31 -9.19 2.52 -20.94
CA LEU A 31 -9.91 3.78 -21.13
C LEU A 31 -9.34 4.63 -22.27
N LYS A 32 -8.57 4.06 -23.17
CA LYS A 32 -8.02 4.67 -24.40
C LYS A 32 -6.93 5.74 -24.15
N TYR A 33 -6.16 5.64 -23.05
CA TYR A 33 -4.89 6.35 -22.93
C TYR A 33 -3.77 5.52 -23.59
N ASP A 34 -2.79 6.16 -24.23
CA ASP A 34 -1.57 5.48 -24.74
C ASP A 34 -0.58 5.35 -23.57
N VAL A 35 -0.55 4.19 -22.94
CA VAL A 35 0.20 3.96 -21.73
C VAL A 35 1.52 3.26 -22.04
N THR A 36 2.59 3.80 -21.48
CA THR A 36 3.94 3.23 -21.51
C THR A 36 4.45 3.07 -20.09
N ILE A 37 5.09 1.95 -19.79
CA ILE A 37 5.84 1.77 -18.55
C ILE A 37 7.33 1.82 -18.89
N ILE A 38 8.07 2.69 -18.23
CA ILE A 38 9.54 2.75 -18.26
C ILE A 38 10.06 2.24 -16.93
N SER A 39 10.60 1.03 -16.91
CA SER A 39 11.25 0.46 -15.74
C SER A 39 12.75 0.80 -15.77
N LEU A 40 13.27 1.28 -14.64
CA LEU A 40 14.70 1.57 -14.53
C LEU A 40 15.52 0.28 -14.67
N LYS A 41 15.03 -0.83 -14.11
CA LYS A 41 15.68 -2.15 -14.10
C LYS A 41 14.64 -3.24 -14.43
N GLY A 42 15.15 -4.45 -14.72
CA GLY A 42 14.34 -5.63 -14.97
C GLY A 42 14.38 -6.06 -16.43
N GLU A 43 13.66 -7.12 -16.73
CA GLU A 43 13.54 -7.69 -18.08
C GLU A 43 12.10 -8.04 -18.46
N LYS A 44 11.24 -8.23 -17.46
CA LYS A 44 9.81 -8.53 -17.60
C LYS A 44 9.00 -7.91 -16.47
N SER A 45 7.70 -7.84 -16.63
CA SER A 45 6.80 -7.47 -15.53
C SER A 45 6.46 -8.68 -14.69
N TYR A 46 6.45 -8.52 -13.35
CA TYR A 46 5.92 -9.54 -12.44
C TYR A 46 4.41 -9.67 -12.55
N TYR A 47 3.71 -8.54 -12.64
CA TYR A 47 2.26 -8.50 -12.79
C TYR A 47 1.84 -8.46 -14.25
N LEU A 48 0.67 -9.03 -14.55
CA LEU A 48 0.12 -9.08 -15.90
C LEU A 48 -0.20 -7.67 -16.41
N LEU A 49 0.39 -7.32 -17.55
CA LEU A 49 0.13 -6.07 -18.26
C LEU A 49 -0.92 -6.27 -19.35
N ASN A 50 -1.77 -5.28 -19.56
CA ASN A 50 -2.61 -5.18 -20.74
C ASN A 50 -1.73 -5.17 -21.99
N ASN A 51 -2.12 -5.91 -23.03
CA ASN A 51 -1.34 -6.08 -24.27
C ASN A 51 -1.12 -4.77 -25.05
N LYS A 52 -1.87 -3.70 -24.75
CA LYS A 52 -1.70 -2.36 -25.34
C LYS A 52 -0.60 -1.56 -24.67
N ILE A 53 -0.14 -1.96 -23.47
CA ILE A 53 0.88 -1.23 -22.72
C ILE A 53 2.26 -1.54 -23.30
N LYS A 54 3.00 -0.49 -23.64
CA LYS A 54 4.40 -0.59 -24.04
C LYS A 54 5.28 -0.67 -22.80
N LEU A 55 6.20 -1.64 -22.74
CA LEU A 55 7.15 -1.81 -21.64
C LEU A 55 8.56 -1.58 -22.15
N PHE A 56 9.30 -0.66 -21.48
CA PHE A 56 10.69 -0.37 -21.77
C PHE A 56 11.55 -0.48 -20.52
N PHE A 57 12.75 -1.00 -20.68
CA PHE A 57 13.77 -1.07 -19.65
C PHE A 57 14.88 -0.06 -19.96
N LEU A 58 15.12 0.88 -19.02
CA LEU A 58 16.05 1.97 -19.25
C LEU A 58 17.51 1.48 -19.15
N LEU A 59 17.78 0.58 -18.19
CA LEU A 59 19.09 -0.03 -17.98
C LEU A 59 19.03 -1.51 -18.34
N LYS A 60 19.78 -1.92 -19.36
CA LYS A 60 19.96 -3.34 -19.70
C LYS A 60 20.91 -4.02 -18.71
N GLU A 61 20.74 -5.35 -18.50
CA GLU A 61 21.58 -6.12 -17.55
C GLU A 61 23.10 -5.95 -17.77
N GLN A 62 23.52 -5.91 -19.02
CA GLN A 62 24.92 -5.76 -19.40
C GLN A 62 25.54 -4.45 -18.92
N ASN A 63 24.74 -3.43 -18.58
CA ASN A 63 25.18 -2.09 -18.15
C ASN A 63 25.07 -1.88 -16.64
N LYS A 64 24.78 -2.91 -15.83
CA LYS A 64 24.55 -2.78 -14.38
C LYS A 64 25.81 -2.36 -13.59
N LYS A 65 27.01 -2.68 -14.09
CA LYS A 65 28.27 -2.31 -13.43
C LYS A 65 28.80 -1.02 -14.05
N GLY A 66 28.57 0.13 -13.39
CA GLY A 66 29.25 1.39 -13.72
C GLY A 66 28.40 2.55 -14.24
N ILE A 67 27.14 2.38 -14.56
CA ILE A 67 26.27 3.52 -14.90
C ILE A 67 26.02 4.33 -13.63
N LYS A 68 26.68 5.47 -13.54
CA LYS A 68 26.41 6.46 -12.49
C LYS A 68 25.00 6.98 -12.65
N ASN A 69 24.28 7.19 -11.54
CA ASN A 69 22.92 7.73 -11.51
C ASN A 69 22.74 9.03 -12.34
N LEU A 70 23.82 9.72 -12.65
CA LEU A 70 23.86 10.94 -13.49
C LEU A 70 23.45 10.71 -14.94
N VAL A 71 23.55 9.48 -15.47
CA VAL A 71 23.19 9.16 -16.87
C VAL A 71 21.68 8.90 -17.02
N ILE A 72 21.01 8.50 -15.93
CA ILE A 72 19.58 8.15 -15.94
C ILE A 72 18.70 9.29 -16.48
N PRO A 73 18.86 10.56 -16.04
CA PRO A 73 18.06 11.67 -16.59
C PRO A 73 18.23 11.84 -18.10
N PHE A 74 19.42 11.62 -18.64
CA PHE A 74 19.65 11.75 -20.09
C PHE A 74 18.97 10.63 -20.88
N LEU A 75 19.09 9.38 -20.43
CA LEU A 75 18.40 8.25 -21.06
C LEU A 75 16.89 8.38 -20.99
N LEU A 76 16.38 8.81 -19.84
CA LEU A 76 14.95 9.07 -19.66
C LEU A 76 14.48 10.21 -20.57
N ARG A 77 15.25 11.32 -20.65
CA ARG A 77 14.96 12.45 -21.54
C ARG A 77 14.84 12.05 -23.00
N GLU A 78 15.82 11.28 -23.51
CA GLU A 78 15.79 10.78 -24.87
C GLU A 78 14.49 9.97 -25.15
N LYS A 79 14.12 9.12 -24.21
CA LYS A 79 12.89 8.33 -24.32
C LYS A 79 11.64 9.21 -24.27
N ILE A 80 11.57 10.18 -23.37
CA ILE A 80 10.46 11.12 -23.24
C ILE A 80 10.29 11.93 -24.53
N LYS A 81 11.37 12.47 -25.06
CA LYS A 81 11.36 13.24 -26.33
C LYS A 81 10.88 12.40 -27.51
N LYS A 82 11.42 11.18 -27.65
CA LYS A 82 11.10 10.29 -28.76
C LYS A 82 9.61 9.91 -28.79
N GLU A 83 9.02 9.60 -27.65
CA GLU A 83 7.63 9.18 -27.53
C GLU A 83 6.65 10.36 -27.40
N ASN A 84 7.14 11.55 -27.02
CA ASN A 84 6.36 12.77 -26.82
C ASN A 84 5.20 12.56 -25.83
N PHE A 85 5.54 12.17 -24.57
CA PHE A 85 4.55 11.95 -23.52
C PHE A 85 3.93 13.28 -23.05
N ASP A 86 2.61 13.27 -22.79
CA ASP A 86 1.91 14.36 -22.13
C ASP A 86 2.19 14.34 -20.61
N PHE A 87 2.29 13.15 -20.02
CA PHE A 87 2.56 12.97 -18.59
C PHE A 87 3.65 11.94 -18.34
N CYS A 88 4.51 12.21 -17.37
CA CYS A 88 5.39 11.24 -16.75
C CYS A 88 5.01 11.11 -15.28
N ILE A 89 4.55 9.92 -14.88
CA ILE A 89 4.14 9.59 -13.52
C ILE A 89 5.30 8.86 -12.85
N ASP A 90 5.94 9.51 -11.88
CA ASP A 90 6.95 8.89 -11.03
C ASP A 90 6.26 7.96 -10.04
N VAL A 91 6.52 6.68 -10.10
CA VAL A 91 6.00 5.69 -9.16
C VAL A 91 6.92 5.60 -7.94
N ASP A 92 6.80 6.52 -7.05
CA ASP A 92 7.57 6.96 -5.90
C ASP A 92 8.29 8.31 -6.19
N THR A 93 8.15 9.26 -5.27
CA THR A 93 8.78 10.60 -5.34
C THR A 93 10.32 10.58 -5.44
N ILE A 94 10.97 9.47 -5.03
CA ILE A 94 12.41 9.27 -5.21
C ILE A 94 12.84 9.40 -6.69
N PHE A 95 11.94 9.10 -7.64
CA PHE A 95 12.23 9.17 -9.07
C PHE A 95 12.19 10.58 -9.62
N SER A 96 11.64 11.54 -8.89
CA SER A 96 11.68 12.97 -9.22
C SER A 96 13.13 13.48 -9.34
N PHE A 97 14.05 12.78 -8.70
CA PHE A 97 15.50 13.02 -8.86
C PHE A 97 15.99 12.83 -10.30
N PHE A 98 15.30 12.01 -11.07
CA PHE A 98 15.62 11.70 -12.47
C PHE A 98 14.67 12.34 -13.46
N SER A 99 13.37 12.31 -13.18
CA SER A 99 12.32 12.78 -14.11
C SER A 99 12.31 14.30 -14.23
N ILE A 100 12.48 15.04 -13.14
CA ILE A 100 12.49 16.51 -13.17
C ILE A 100 13.62 17.03 -14.06
N PRO A 101 14.90 16.65 -13.88
CA PRO A 101 15.96 17.06 -14.79
C PRO A 101 15.73 16.58 -16.23
N ALA A 102 15.15 15.40 -16.42
CA ALA A 102 14.89 14.85 -17.74
C ALA A 102 13.85 15.66 -18.54
N THR A 103 12.92 16.33 -17.87
CA THR A 103 11.82 17.05 -18.51
C THR A 103 12.01 18.54 -18.63
N ILE A 104 13.10 19.12 -18.12
CA ILE A 104 13.41 20.56 -18.25
C ILE A 104 13.29 20.99 -19.71
N GLY A 105 12.43 22.00 -19.98
CA GLY A 105 12.19 22.53 -21.32
C GLY A 105 11.36 21.62 -22.24
N LEU A 106 10.74 20.56 -21.74
CA LEU A 106 9.75 19.74 -22.44
C LEU A 106 8.34 20.14 -22.00
N LYS A 107 7.34 19.76 -22.82
CA LYS A 107 5.92 19.96 -22.50
C LYS A 107 5.35 18.90 -21.57
N THR A 108 6.09 17.83 -21.31
CA THR A 108 5.68 16.71 -20.47
C THR A 108 5.48 17.15 -19.04
N LYS A 109 4.30 16.97 -18.49
CA LYS A 109 3.97 17.24 -17.09
C LYS A 109 4.44 16.11 -16.19
N ILE A 110 4.99 16.46 -15.03
CA ILE A 110 5.44 15.49 -14.01
C ILE A 110 4.37 15.33 -12.93
N ILE A 111 3.96 14.08 -12.69
CA ILE A 111 3.15 13.70 -11.55
C ILE A 111 3.99 12.81 -10.66
N SER A 112 4.34 13.27 -9.46
CA SER A 112 5.08 12.47 -8.48
C SER A 112 4.10 11.74 -7.56
N TRP A 113 4.09 10.41 -7.63
CA TRP A 113 3.17 9.57 -6.86
C TRP A 113 3.89 8.94 -5.67
N GLU A 114 3.70 9.52 -4.47
CA GLU A 114 4.31 9.02 -3.23
C GLU A 114 3.64 7.75 -2.75
N HIS A 115 4.42 6.72 -2.52
CA HIS A 115 3.96 5.40 -2.05
C HIS A 115 4.34 5.09 -0.61
N PHE A 116 5.10 5.96 0.04
CA PHE A 116 5.61 5.73 1.39
C PHE A 116 5.14 6.83 2.34
N ASN A 117 5.12 6.46 3.63
CA ASN A 117 4.83 7.39 4.70
C ASN A 117 5.86 8.54 4.71
N PHE A 118 5.38 9.77 4.81
CA PHE A 118 6.21 10.97 4.82
C PHE A 118 7.28 10.97 5.92
N TYR A 119 6.96 10.44 7.09
CA TYR A 119 7.82 10.45 8.26
C TYR A 119 8.88 9.35 8.27
N PHE A 120 8.80 8.39 7.35
CA PHE A 120 9.72 7.26 7.26
C PHE A 120 10.40 7.21 5.88
N ASP A 121 11.68 7.52 5.85
CA ASP A 121 12.50 7.49 4.64
C ASP A 121 13.20 6.13 4.42
N LEU A 122 13.04 5.19 5.34
CA LEU A 122 13.72 3.88 5.35
C LEU A 122 15.25 3.98 5.27
N GLY A 123 15.84 5.05 5.83
CA GLY A 123 17.28 5.32 5.78
C GLY A 123 17.79 5.75 4.39
N ILE A 124 16.89 6.11 3.47
CA ILE A 124 17.25 6.50 2.10
C ILE A 124 17.19 8.03 1.97
N ASN A 125 18.30 8.72 2.17
CA ASN A 125 18.41 10.18 2.05
C ASN A 125 17.85 10.73 0.72
N ARG A 126 17.95 9.99 -0.38
CA ARG A 126 17.40 10.39 -1.69
C ARG A 126 15.87 10.56 -1.66
N ARG A 127 15.15 9.85 -0.78
CA ARG A 127 13.71 10.00 -0.66
C ARG A 127 13.34 11.39 -0.17
N LYS A 128 14.03 11.88 0.88
CA LYS A 128 13.88 13.24 1.37
C LYS A 128 14.11 14.28 0.27
N TRP A 129 15.21 14.15 -0.48
CA TRP A 129 15.51 15.05 -1.60
C TRP A 129 14.51 14.92 -2.75
N GLY A 130 14.05 13.70 -3.06
CA GLY A 130 13.00 13.46 -4.06
C GLY A 130 11.71 14.20 -3.71
N ARG A 131 11.27 14.12 -2.44
CA ARG A 131 10.10 14.87 -1.95
C ARG A 131 10.28 16.38 -2.06
N ILE A 132 11.45 16.92 -1.71
CA ILE A 132 11.76 18.36 -1.86
C ILE A 132 11.73 18.77 -3.33
N LEU A 133 12.32 17.99 -4.22
CA LEU A 133 12.30 18.29 -5.66
C LEU A 133 10.87 18.20 -6.22
N ALA A 134 10.13 17.14 -5.88
CA ALA A 134 8.73 17.01 -6.28
C ALA A 134 7.90 18.21 -5.80
N SER A 135 8.05 18.61 -4.54
CA SER A 135 7.31 19.74 -3.96
C SER A 135 7.56 21.07 -4.68
N LYS A 136 8.75 21.26 -5.23
CA LYS A 136 9.14 22.52 -5.89
C LYS A 136 8.91 22.53 -7.39
N PHE A 137 9.03 21.40 -8.06
CA PHE A 137 9.19 21.36 -9.52
C PHE A 137 8.27 20.37 -10.23
N ALA A 138 7.57 19.45 -9.54
CA ALA A 138 6.56 18.65 -10.20
C ALA A 138 5.30 19.48 -10.49
N ASP A 139 4.56 19.13 -11.53
CA ASP A 139 3.25 19.76 -11.79
C ASP A 139 2.23 19.34 -10.73
N ARG A 140 2.35 18.10 -10.24
CA ARG A 140 1.48 17.58 -9.21
C ARG A 140 2.15 16.48 -8.37
N ILE A 141 1.78 16.42 -7.09
CA ILE A 141 2.10 15.33 -6.18
C ILE A 141 0.81 14.60 -5.84
N ILE A 142 0.86 13.27 -5.84
CA ILE A 142 -0.23 12.41 -5.37
C ILE A 142 0.28 11.63 -4.18
N THR A 143 -0.36 11.79 -3.04
CA THR A 143 -0.12 10.95 -1.86
C THR A 143 -1.16 9.84 -1.75
N LEU A 144 -0.91 8.82 -0.94
CA LEU A 144 -1.86 7.72 -0.73
C LEU A 144 -2.89 8.01 0.36
N THR A 145 -2.61 8.98 1.24
CA THR A 145 -3.45 9.32 2.40
C THR A 145 -3.62 10.82 2.52
N LYS A 146 -4.66 11.23 3.25
CA LYS A 146 -4.85 12.65 3.60
C LYS A 146 -3.75 13.14 4.53
N GLU A 147 -3.39 12.30 5.50
CA GLU A 147 -2.34 12.62 6.48
C GLU A 147 -0.99 12.84 5.80
N ASP A 148 -0.61 12.02 4.82
CA ASP A 148 0.63 12.26 4.06
C ASP A 148 0.56 13.56 3.24
N ARG A 149 -0.60 13.87 2.66
CA ARG A 149 -0.81 15.16 1.99
C ARG A 149 -0.58 16.34 2.94
N GLU A 150 -1.20 16.31 4.12
CA GLU A 150 -1.02 17.35 5.14
C GLU A 150 0.44 17.41 5.62
N ALA A 151 1.09 16.25 5.81
CA ALA A 151 2.50 16.19 6.19
C ALA A 151 3.42 16.87 5.15
N PHE A 152 3.14 16.72 3.85
CA PHE A 152 3.87 17.47 2.81
C PHE A 152 3.66 18.98 2.96
N LEU A 153 2.42 19.42 3.16
CA LEU A 153 2.07 20.85 3.27
C LEU A 153 2.66 21.51 4.54
N GLU A 154 2.72 20.77 5.64
CA GLU A 154 3.24 21.28 6.92
C GLU A 154 4.78 21.33 6.96
N ASN A 155 5.45 20.41 6.28
CA ASN A 155 6.90 20.22 6.45
C ASN A 155 7.74 20.66 5.25
N LEU A 156 7.13 20.96 4.10
CA LEU A 156 7.84 21.37 2.88
C LEU A 156 7.25 22.65 2.28
N ASP A 157 8.09 23.42 1.58
CA ASP A 157 7.64 24.52 0.71
C ASP A 157 7.06 23.94 -0.59
N VAL A 158 5.74 23.61 -0.55
CA VAL A 158 5.05 22.94 -1.65
C VAL A 158 4.53 24.00 -2.64
N LYS A 159 5.12 24.05 -3.84
CA LYS A 159 4.68 24.86 -4.98
C LYS A 159 3.84 24.08 -5.97
N SER A 160 3.99 22.76 -5.99
CA SER A 160 3.24 21.83 -6.81
C SER A 160 1.78 21.72 -6.34
N LYS A 161 0.87 21.40 -7.24
CA LYS A 161 -0.47 20.94 -6.80
C LYS A 161 -0.29 19.64 -6.04
N ILE A 162 -1.04 19.46 -4.94
CA ILE A 162 -0.97 18.22 -4.15
C ILE A 162 -2.37 17.69 -3.86
N ASP A 163 -2.58 16.43 -4.19
CA ASP A 163 -3.82 15.69 -3.97
C ASP A 163 -3.53 14.36 -3.30
N TYR A 164 -4.58 13.64 -2.88
CA TYR A 164 -4.45 12.26 -2.45
C TYR A 164 -5.36 11.34 -3.24
N ILE A 165 -4.84 10.16 -3.60
CA ILE A 165 -5.58 9.09 -4.26
C ILE A 165 -5.22 7.78 -3.57
N TYR A 166 -6.21 7.13 -2.95
CA TYR A 166 -6.02 5.81 -2.35
C TYR A 166 -5.66 4.76 -3.40
N ASN A 167 -4.98 3.72 -2.98
CA ASN A 167 -4.80 2.55 -3.83
C ASN A 167 -6.11 1.77 -3.96
N SER A 168 -6.30 1.12 -5.11
CA SER A 168 -7.46 0.25 -5.31
C SER A 168 -7.27 -1.09 -4.61
N THR A 169 -8.40 -1.66 -4.15
CA THR A 169 -8.40 -3.05 -3.68
C THR A 169 -8.07 -4.00 -4.83
N PRO A 170 -7.28 -5.06 -4.59
CA PRO A 170 -7.12 -6.14 -5.55
C PRO A 170 -8.32 -7.10 -5.57
N TYR A 171 -9.27 -6.93 -4.65
CA TYR A 171 -10.44 -7.79 -4.44
C TYR A 171 -11.75 -7.00 -4.57
N PRO A 172 -12.11 -6.51 -5.77
CA PRO A 172 -13.24 -5.57 -5.93
C PRO A 172 -14.62 -6.21 -5.85
N ASN A 173 -14.73 -7.53 -6.05
CA ASN A 173 -16.00 -8.24 -6.22
C ASN A 173 -16.09 -9.50 -5.36
N GLU A 174 -15.39 -9.52 -4.24
CA GLU A 174 -15.41 -10.69 -3.36
C GLU A 174 -16.72 -10.77 -2.58
N LYS A 175 -17.06 -12.00 -2.21
CA LYS A 175 -18.17 -12.24 -1.28
C LYS A 175 -17.73 -11.83 0.12
N LYS A 176 -18.62 -11.15 0.82
CA LYS A 176 -18.42 -10.82 2.22
C LYS A 176 -18.25 -12.11 3.04
N SER A 177 -17.26 -12.13 3.95
CA SER A 177 -17.15 -13.20 4.94
C SER A 177 -18.41 -13.28 5.79
N LEU A 178 -18.81 -14.48 6.18
CA LEU A 178 -19.92 -14.68 7.11
C LEU A 178 -19.55 -14.26 8.53
N CYS A 179 -18.26 -14.12 8.83
CA CYS A 179 -17.71 -13.79 10.16
C CYS A 179 -18.29 -14.69 11.28
N GLU A 180 -18.51 -15.97 10.97
CA GLU A 180 -19.10 -16.94 11.91
C GLU A 180 -18.05 -17.75 12.65
N SER A 181 -16.84 -17.76 12.16
CA SER A 181 -15.72 -18.46 12.80
C SER A 181 -15.24 -17.70 14.04
N LYS A 182 -14.42 -18.37 14.85
CA LYS A 182 -13.65 -17.74 15.91
C LYS A 182 -12.18 -17.58 15.47
N ILE A 183 -11.96 -17.02 14.28
CA ILE A 183 -10.65 -16.82 13.68
C ILE A 183 -10.38 -15.33 13.53
N ALA A 184 -9.31 -14.86 14.14
CA ALA A 184 -8.70 -13.58 13.87
C ALA A 184 -7.51 -13.76 12.91
N VAL A 185 -7.32 -12.81 11.99
CA VAL A 185 -6.18 -12.85 11.07
C VAL A 185 -5.36 -11.57 11.14
N ALA A 186 -4.05 -11.71 10.95
CA ALA A 186 -3.10 -10.63 10.78
C ALA A 186 -2.17 -10.99 9.63
N ILE A 187 -2.06 -10.13 8.62
CA ILE A 187 -1.38 -10.46 7.36
C ILE A 187 -0.32 -9.40 7.06
N GLY A 188 0.90 -9.84 6.74
CA GLY A 188 1.97 -8.94 6.37
C GLY A 188 3.35 -9.58 6.40
N ARG A 189 4.38 -8.81 5.99
CA ARG A 189 5.76 -9.27 6.10
C ARG A 189 6.13 -9.43 7.58
N LEU A 190 6.78 -10.52 7.93
CA LEU A 190 7.25 -10.76 9.30
C LEU A 190 8.51 -9.92 9.57
N THR A 191 8.31 -8.63 9.84
CA THR A 191 9.33 -7.62 10.08
C THR A 191 8.95 -6.77 11.27
N ALA A 192 9.91 -6.09 11.88
CA ALA A 192 9.66 -5.15 12.99
C ALA A 192 8.59 -4.10 12.68
N GLN A 193 8.48 -3.67 11.41
CA GLN A 193 7.46 -2.72 10.96
C GLN A 193 6.03 -3.18 11.31
N LYS A 194 5.71 -4.46 11.10
CA LYS A 194 4.36 -5.01 11.25
C LYS A 194 3.94 -5.26 12.70
N GLY A 195 4.88 -5.23 13.65
CA GLY A 195 4.56 -5.28 15.07
C GLY A 195 3.93 -6.59 15.54
N PHE A 196 4.19 -7.72 14.87
CA PHE A 196 3.66 -9.01 15.27
C PHE A 196 4.16 -9.48 16.64
N ASP A 197 5.30 -8.98 17.07
CA ASP A 197 5.80 -9.16 18.44
C ASP A 197 4.81 -8.57 19.48
N LYS A 198 4.32 -7.35 19.26
CA LYS A 198 3.27 -6.75 20.10
C LYS A 198 1.96 -7.54 20.03
N LEU A 199 1.60 -8.05 18.85
CA LEU A 199 0.39 -8.85 18.67
C LEU A 199 0.45 -10.16 19.46
N LEU A 200 1.60 -10.81 19.53
CA LEU A 200 1.77 -12.02 20.33
C LEU A 200 1.59 -11.74 21.83
N ASP A 201 2.12 -10.63 22.35
CA ASP A 201 1.95 -10.23 23.76
C ASP A 201 0.47 -9.90 24.07
N ILE A 202 -0.21 -9.20 23.15
CA ILE A 202 -1.66 -8.94 23.22
C ILE A 202 -2.44 -10.25 23.21
N TRP A 203 -2.11 -11.17 22.27
CA TRP A 203 -2.82 -12.43 22.10
C TRP A 203 -2.68 -13.33 23.31
N LYS A 204 -1.55 -13.27 24.01
CA LYS A 204 -1.37 -14.00 25.28
C LYS A 204 -2.47 -13.68 26.28
N LYS A 205 -2.78 -12.40 26.45
CA LYS A 205 -3.84 -11.96 27.37
C LYS A 205 -5.24 -12.26 26.85
N ILE A 206 -5.43 -12.27 25.53
CA ILE A 206 -6.70 -12.67 24.89
C ILE A 206 -6.92 -14.17 25.11
N GLU A 207 -5.94 -15.03 24.82
CA GLU A 207 -6.04 -16.49 24.95
C GLU A 207 -6.31 -16.92 26.40
N GLU A 208 -5.82 -16.16 27.40
CA GLU A 208 -6.11 -16.39 28.82
C GLU A 208 -7.57 -16.09 29.20
N LYS A 209 -8.21 -15.14 28.52
CA LYS A 209 -9.60 -14.69 28.79
C LYS A 209 -10.63 -15.38 27.88
N ASP A 210 -10.25 -15.72 26.67
CA ASP A 210 -11.10 -16.35 25.65
C ASP A 210 -10.28 -17.36 24.85
N SER A 211 -10.30 -18.61 25.30
CA SER A 211 -9.52 -19.73 24.72
C SER A 211 -10.14 -20.32 23.46
N GLU A 212 -11.27 -19.82 22.99
CA GLU A 212 -11.94 -20.37 21.80
C GLU A 212 -11.47 -19.74 20.49
N TRP A 213 -10.92 -18.51 20.56
CA TRP A 213 -10.41 -17.80 19.37
C TRP A 213 -9.03 -18.29 18.95
N GLU A 214 -8.82 -18.31 17.65
CA GLU A 214 -7.55 -18.64 17.00
C GLU A 214 -7.00 -17.43 16.27
N LEU A 215 -5.68 -17.21 16.33
CA LEU A 215 -4.99 -16.20 15.56
C LEU A 215 -4.16 -16.84 14.46
N TYR A 216 -4.40 -16.42 13.21
CA TYR A 216 -3.56 -16.76 12.07
C TYR A 216 -2.70 -15.55 11.70
N ILE A 217 -1.38 -15.71 11.78
CA ILE A 217 -0.40 -14.72 11.29
C ILE A 217 0.14 -15.23 9.97
N ILE A 218 -0.16 -14.52 8.88
CA ILE A 218 0.14 -14.97 7.52
C ILE A 218 1.21 -14.06 6.91
N GLY A 219 2.32 -14.66 6.51
CA GLY A 219 3.41 -13.98 5.83
C GLY A 219 4.76 -14.62 6.02
N SER A 220 5.78 -13.98 5.45
CA SER A 220 7.20 -14.35 5.60
C SER A 220 8.04 -13.09 5.86
N GLY A 221 9.23 -13.27 6.41
CA GLY A 221 10.15 -12.16 6.69
C GLY A 221 11.25 -12.57 7.67
N GLU A 222 12.19 -11.65 7.88
CA GLU A 222 13.40 -11.87 8.68
C GLU A 222 13.12 -12.13 10.16
N ASP A 223 12.00 -11.65 10.71
CA ASP A 223 11.64 -11.85 12.12
C ASP A 223 10.95 -13.19 12.40
N ARG A 224 10.76 -14.08 11.40
CA ARG A 224 9.98 -15.31 11.55
C ARG A 224 10.44 -16.17 12.72
N GLU A 225 11.75 -16.47 12.80
CA GLU A 225 12.29 -17.29 13.87
C GLU A 225 12.13 -16.65 15.25
N LYS A 226 12.37 -15.34 15.33
CA LYS A 226 12.17 -14.56 16.56
C LYS A 226 10.73 -14.63 17.06
N LEU A 227 9.76 -14.49 16.14
CA LEU A 227 8.33 -14.55 16.47
C LEU A 227 7.88 -15.97 16.88
N LEU A 228 8.41 -17.02 16.26
CA LEU A 228 8.16 -18.39 16.67
C LEU A 228 8.70 -18.68 18.08
N ASN A 229 9.93 -18.24 18.38
CA ASN A 229 10.51 -18.36 19.73
C ASN A 229 9.68 -17.58 20.77
N GLN A 230 9.19 -16.38 20.43
CA GLN A 230 8.31 -15.60 21.31
C GLN A 230 6.99 -16.36 21.56
N LYS A 231 6.36 -16.92 20.52
CA LYS A 231 5.16 -17.76 20.65
C LYS A 231 5.39 -18.92 21.64
N GLU A 232 6.52 -19.62 21.53
CA GLU A 232 6.88 -20.72 22.41
C GLU A 232 7.10 -20.25 23.85
N ASN A 233 7.87 -19.18 24.05
CA ASN A 233 8.14 -18.60 25.38
C ASN A 233 6.86 -18.12 26.08
N LEU A 234 5.91 -17.58 25.33
CA LEU A 234 4.60 -17.18 25.83
C LEU A 234 3.63 -18.36 25.99
N ASN A 235 4.03 -19.58 25.59
CA ASN A 235 3.22 -20.80 25.62
C ASN A 235 1.85 -20.63 24.89
N LEU A 236 1.81 -19.93 23.76
CA LEU A 236 0.61 -19.68 22.97
C LEU A 236 0.19 -20.94 22.21
N LYS A 237 -1.04 -21.43 22.46
CA LYS A 237 -1.60 -22.64 21.85
C LYS A 237 -2.48 -22.35 20.62
N ARG A 238 -3.06 -21.17 20.56
CA ARG A 238 -4.05 -20.76 19.56
C ARG A 238 -3.52 -19.77 18.52
N VAL A 239 -2.19 -19.75 18.33
CA VAL A 239 -1.54 -18.95 17.29
C VAL A 239 -0.95 -19.86 16.22
N THR A 240 -1.31 -19.63 14.97
CA THR A 240 -0.78 -20.35 13.81
C THR A 240 -0.05 -19.40 12.88
N PHE A 241 1.22 -19.68 12.61
CA PHE A 241 1.98 -19.00 11.57
C PHE A 241 1.83 -19.72 10.24
N VAL A 242 1.39 -18.99 9.23
CA VAL A 242 1.24 -19.48 7.86
C VAL A 242 2.26 -18.77 6.98
N GLU A 243 2.98 -19.52 6.15
CA GLU A 243 3.91 -18.94 5.20
C GLU A 243 3.17 -18.14 4.12
N ASN A 244 3.92 -17.31 3.41
CA ASN A 244 3.35 -16.55 2.30
C ASN A 244 2.70 -17.50 1.27
N THR A 245 1.42 -17.31 1.03
CA THR A 245 0.62 -18.18 0.18
C THR A 245 -0.08 -17.41 -0.94
N LYS A 246 -0.28 -18.08 -2.08
CA LYS A 246 -1.12 -17.54 -3.16
C LYS A 246 -2.60 -17.59 -2.82
N ASN A 247 -3.00 -18.42 -1.85
CA ASN A 247 -4.38 -18.61 -1.42
C ASN A 247 -4.77 -17.71 -0.25
N ILE A 248 -4.18 -16.52 -0.13
CA ILE A 248 -4.44 -15.58 0.96
C ILE A 248 -5.92 -15.21 1.11
N LYS A 249 -6.65 -15.25 0.01
CA LYS A 249 -8.09 -15.00 -0.05
C LYS A 249 -8.88 -15.91 0.90
N GLU A 250 -8.53 -17.19 0.98
CA GLU A 250 -9.23 -18.16 1.85
C GLU A 250 -9.16 -17.78 3.33
N TYR A 251 -8.08 -17.12 3.75
CA TYR A 251 -7.94 -16.66 5.13
C TYR A 251 -8.83 -15.45 5.43
N TYR A 252 -8.94 -14.51 4.49
CA TYR A 252 -9.92 -13.42 4.61
C TYR A 252 -11.36 -13.95 4.64
N GLU A 253 -11.69 -14.91 3.78
CA GLU A 253 -13.05 -15.51 3.70
C GLU A 253 -13.43 -16.25 4.99
N LYS A 254 -12.48 -16.93 5.63
CA LYS A 254 -12.71 -17.72 6.84
C LYS A 254 -12.68 -16.88 8.12
N ALA A 255 -12.01 -15.74 8.10
CA ALA A 255 -11.83 -14.92 9.30
C ALA A 255 -13.12 -14.20 9.71
N ALA A 256 -13.19 -13.85 11.00
CA ALA A 256 -14.24 -13.00 11.56
C ALA A 256 -13.73 -11.60 11.95
N ILE A 257 -12.45 -11.43 12.27
CA ILE A 257 -11.85 -10.16 12.69
C ILE A 257 -10.45 -10.05 12.06
N TYR A 258 -10.09 -8.85 11.61
CA TYR A 258 -8.74 -8.51 11.16
C TYR A 258 -7.99 -7.68 12.20
N LEU A 259 -6.73 -8.04 12.49
CA LEU A 259 -5.90 -7.35 13.48
C LEU A 259 -4.67 -6.72 12.84
N MET A 260 -4.36 -5.47 13.23
CA MET A 260 -3.15 -4.79 12.79
C MET A 260 -2.45 -4.06 13.95
N THR A 261 -1.19 -4.41 14.20
CA THR A 261 -0.35 -3.82 15.24
C THR A 261 0.90 -3.15 14.67
N SER A 262 0.85 -2.74 13.40
CA SER A 262 1.98 -2.12 12.70
C SER A 262 2.48 -0.88 13.43
N ARG A 263 3.80 -0.68 13.41
CA ARG A 263 4.45 0.52 13.97
C ARG A 263 4.37 1.72 13.05
N PHE A 264 4.39 1.50 11.75
CA PHE A 264 4.20 2.52 10.72
C PHE A 264 3.76 1.89 9.40
N GLU A 265 2.94 2.62 8.65
CA GLU A 265 2.48 2.28 7.31
C GLU A 265 2.44 3.55 6.43
N GLY A 266 2.35 3.37 5.12
CA GLY A 266 1.82 4.39 4.23
C GLY A 266 0.29 4.23 4.17
N LEU A 267 -0.21 3.53 3.16
CA LEU A 267 -1.59 3.06 3.12
C LEU A 267 -1.59 1.53 3.27
N PRO A 268 -2.05 0.97 4.42
CA PRO A 268 -1.99 -0.47 4.67
C PRO A 268 -2.98 -1.23 3.80
N MET A 269 -2.48 -1.79 2.69
CA MET A 269 -3.29 -2.53 1.71
C MET A 269 -4.06 -3.69 2.34
N THR A 270 -3.49 -4.34 3.35
CA THR A 270 -4.12 -5.45 4.04
C THR A 270 -5.40 -5.06 4.80
N LEU A 271 -5.52 -3.80 5.25
CA LEU A 271 -6.78 -3.28 5.80
C LEU A 271 -7.84 -3.09 4.70
N ILE A 272 -7.44 -2.55 3.54
CA ILE A 272 -8.32 -2.40 2.37
C ILE A 272 -8.77 -3.78 1.87
N GLU A 273 -7.85 -4.74 1.86
CA GLU A 273 -8.15 -6.12 1.52
C GLU A 273 -9.14 -6.73 2.52
N ALA A 274 -8.91 -6.61 3.82
CA ALA A 274 -9.81 -7.10 4.86
C ALA A 274 -11.22 -6.50 4.74
N GLN A 275 -11.33 -5.19 4.50
CA GLN A 275 -12.63 -4.54 4.26
C GLN A 275 -13.34 -5.08 3.01
N SER A 276 -12.58 -5.46 1.97
CA SER A 276 -13.18 -6.04 0.74
C SER A 276 -13.90 -7.37 1.01
N PHE A 277 -13.51 -8.07 2.08
CA PHE A 277 -14.19 -9.26 2.59
C PHE A 277 -15.16 -8.95 3.75
N GLY A 278 -15.32 -7.69 4.11
CA GLY A 278 -16.21 -7.26 5.17
C GLY A 278 -15.72 -7.64 6.57
N LEU A 279 -14.43 -7.75 6.79
CA LEU A 279 -13.91 -8.04 8.14
C LEU A 279 -13.95 -6.77 9.01
N PRO A 280 -14.53 -6.82 10.21
CA PRO A 280 -14.26 -5.83 11.23
C PRO A 280 -12.76 -5.73 11.52
N ILE A 281 -12.25 -4.52 11.70
CA ILE A 281 -10.83 -4.26 11.87
C ILE A 281 -10.57 -3.76 13.29
N ILE A 282 -9.53 -4.29 13.96
CA ILE A 282 -8.93 -3.67 15.14
C ILE A 282 -7.50 -3.32 14.78
N SER A 283 -7.18 -2.04 14.82
CA SER A 283 -5.88 -1.53 14.39
C SER A 283 -5.34 -0.50 15.35
N TYR A 284 -4.03 -0.49 15.57
CA TYR A 284 -3.41 0.69 16.12
C TYR A 284 -3.61 1.90 15.20
N ASP A 285 -3.91 3.05 15.82
CA ASP A 285 -4.00 4.35 15.17
C ASP A 285 -2.59 4.96 15.07
N ILE A 286 -1.88 4.54 14.05
CA ILE A 286 -0.57 5.08 13.70
C ILE A 286 -0.70 6.31 12.81
N LYS A 287 0.37 7.11 12.67
CA LYS A 287 0.35 8.43 12.03
C LYS A 287 -0.34 8.50 10.67
N THR A 288 -0.25 7.45 9.84
CA THR A 288 -0.80 7.44 8.49
C THR A 288 -1.44 6.11 8.16
N GLY A 289 -2.51 6.13 7.43
CA GLY A 289 -3.17 5.01 6.78
C GLY A 289 -4.40 4.45 7.48
N PRO A 290 -4.37 3.96 8.73
CA PRO A 290 -5.54 3.36 9.36
C PRO A 290 -6.77 4.26 9.41
N LYS A 291 -6.61 5.54 9.78
CA LYS A 291 -7.70 6.55 9.81
C LYS A 291 -8.34 6.80 8.44
N ASP A 292 -7.59 6.63 7.37
CA ASP A 292 -8.10 6.75 6.01
C ASP A 292 -8.94 5.54 5.58
N ILE A 293 -8.86 4.43 6.33
CA ILE A 293 -9.49 3.17 5.95
C ILE A 293 -10.62 2.79 6.92
N VAL A 294 -10.37 2.85 8.21
CA VAL A 294 -11.29 2.40 9.26
C VAL A 294 -12.08 3.58 9.80
N ASN A 295 -13.39 3.44 9.87
CA ASN A 295 -14.30 4.33 10.59
C ASN A 295 -14.47 3.80 12.01
N ASP A 296 -13.83 4.48 12.96
CA ASP A 296 -13.81 4.05 14.36
C ASP A 296 -15.24 3.92 14.95
N GLY A 297 -15.49 2.79 15.60
CA GLY A 297 -16.80 2.46 16.18
C GLY A 297 -17.90 2.08 15.18
N GLU A 298 -17.62 2.07 13.85
CA GLU A 298 -18.59 1.72 12.81
C GLU A 298 -18.24 0.41 12.10
N ASP A 299 -17.02 0.30 11.57
CA ASP A 299 -16.53 -0.85 10.82
C ASP A 299 -15.27 -1.48 11.43
N GLY A 300 -14.81 -0.93 12.54
CA GLY A 300 -13.65 -1.38 13.30
C GLY A 300 -13.37 -0.50 14.48
N TYR A 301 -12.20 -0.70 15.08
CA TYR A 301 -11.66 0.12 16.15
C TYR A 301 -10.27 0.62 15.81
N LEU A 302 -10.06 1.91 16.03
CA LEU A 302 -8.76 2.58 15.99
C LEU A 302 -8.27 2.80 17.42
N ILE A 303 -7.23 2.09 17.79
CA ILE A 303 -6.68 2.07 19.14
C ILE A 303 -5.44 2.96 19.18
N GLU A 304 -5.32 3.81 20.18
CA GLU A 304 -4.12 4.58 20.39
C GLU A 304 -2.86 3.72 20.32
N ASN A 305 -1.85 4.21 19.60
CA ASN A 305 -0.64 3.41 19.36
C ASN A 305 -0.02 2.96 20.70
N ASP A 306 0.31 1.68 20.77
CA ASP A 306 0.85 0.99 21.95
C ASP A 306 -0.09 0.84 23.16
N ASN A 307 -1.37 1.21 23.05
CA ASN A 307 -2.37 0.91 24.06
C ASN A 307 -2.88 -0.53 23.94
N SER A 308 -2.07 -1.47 24.41
CA SER A 308 -2.40 -2.91 24.32
C SER A 308 -3.60 -3.30 25.18
N GLU A 309 -3.87 -2.60 26.28
CA GLU A 309 -5.02 -2.88 27.14
C GLU A 309 -6.34 -2.58 26.44
N GLU A 310 -6.46 -1.42 25.81
CA GLU A 310 -7.63 -1.06 25.02
C GLU A 310 -7.80 -1.99 23.82
N PHE A 311 -6.70 -2.39 23.16
CA PHE A 311 -6.76 -3.35 22.05
C PHE A 311 -7.38 -4.69 22.50
N ILE A 312 -6.97 -5.21 23.66
CA ILE A 312 -7.52 -6.43 24.25
C ILE A 312 -9.00 -6.24 24.58
N ASN A 313 -9.36 -5.12 25.23
CA ASN A 313 -10.75 -4.86 25.62
C ASN A 313 -11.67 -4.78 24.40
N ARG A 314 -11.25 -4.12 23.32
CA ARG A 314 -12.03 -4.04 22.06
C ARG A 314 -12.12 -5.38 21.33
N PHE A 315 -11.07 -6.18 21.38
CA PHE A 315 -11.15 -7.53 20.85
C PHE A 315 -12.19 -8.37 21.62
N LEU A 316 -12.12 -8.38 22.95
CA LEU A 316 -13.04 -9.15 23.79
C LEU A 316 -14.50 -8.65 23.65
N GLU A 317 -14.69 -7.34 23.52
CA GLU A 317 -16.01 -6.76 23.25
C GLU A 317 -16.61 -7.29 21.93
N LEU A 318 -15.80 -7.35 20.86
CA LEU A 318 -16.24 -7.90 19.58
C LEU A 318 -16.43 -9.41 19.65
N SER A 319 -15.45 -10.12 20.20
CA SER A 319 -15.44 -11.60 20.22
C SER A 319 -16.66 -12.18 20.94
N GLN A 320 -17.20 -11.47 21.92
CA GLN A 320 -18.36 -11.86 22.72
C GLN A 320 -19.68 -11.34 22.17
N ASN A 321 -19.68 -10.52 21.10
CA ASN A 321 -20.89 -9.90 20.56
C ASN A 321 -21.03 -10.15 19.05
N ARG A 322 -21.68 -11.25 18.70
CA ARG A 322 -21.90 -11.65 17.30
C ARG A 322 -22.68 -10.60 16.49
N GLU A 323 -23.68 -9.97 17.09
CA GLU A 323 -24.47 -8.96 16.39
C GLU A 323 -23.61 -7.75 16.03
N LYS A 324 -22.70 -7.34 16.91
CA LYS A 324 -21.76 -6.26 16.67
C LYS A 324 -20.76 -6.62 15.59
N ILE A 325 -20.22 -7.85 15.57
CA ILE A 325 -19.39 -8.35 14.48
C ILE A 325 -20.13 -8.24 13.16
N GLN A 326 -21.38 -8.69 13.08
CA GLN A 326 -22.17 -8.64 11.84
C GLN A 326 -22.46 -7.21 11.39
N LYS A 327 -22.78 -6.31 12.32
CA LYS A 327 -22.99 -4.88 12.03
C LYS A 327 -21.70 -4.25 11.48
N PHE A 328 -20.57 -4.45 12.14
CA PHE A 328 -19.27 -3.92 11.70
C PHE A 328 -18.86 -4.53 10.35
N SER A 329 -19.08 -5.83 10.19
CA SER A 329 -18.81 -6.54 8.94
C SER A 329 -19.60 -5.95 7.76
N GLN A 330 -20.86 -5.64 7.94
CA GLN A 330 -21.67 -5.01 6.90
C GLN A 330 -21.12 -3.62 6.55
N LYS A 331 -20.78 -2.81 7.56
CA LYS A 331 -20.21 -1.47 7.37
C LYS A 331 -18.83 -1.51 6.71
N SER A 332 -17.98 -2.44 7.13
CA SER A 332 -16.65 -2.67 6.54
C SER A 332 -16.79 -2.99 5.03
N TYR A 333 -17.68 -3.89 4.67
CA TYR A 333 -17.93 -4.24 3.27
C TYR A 333 -18.47 -3.06 2.44
N GLU A 334 -19.41 -2.28 3.00
CA GLU A 334 -19.94 -1.07 2.36
C GLU A 334 -18.85 -0.03 2.14
N ASN A 335 -18.01 0.18 3.15
CA ASN A 335 -16.93 1.16 3.14
C ASN A 335 -15.81 0.79 2.14
N SER A 336 -15.55 -0.51 1.94
CA SER A 336 -14.55 -1.00 0.97
C SER A 336 -14.83 -0.55 -0.46
N LYS A 337 -16.09 -0.25 -0.81
CA LYS A 337 -16.47 0.13 -2.18
C LYS A 337 -15.76 1.39 -2.68
N ARG A 338 -15.36 2.29 -1.77
CA ARG A 338 -14.59 3.50 -2.13
C ARG A 338 -13.20 3.19 -2.68
N PHE A 339 -12.66 2.00 -2.39
CA PHE A 339 -11.37 1.52 -2.89
C PHE A 339 -11.48 0.69 -4.17
N LYS A 340 -12.68 0.58 -4.77
CA LYS A 340 -12.82 -0.07 -6.07
C LYS A 340 -12.12 0.74 -7.16
N MET A 341 -11.54 0.03 -8.13
CA MET A 341 -10.78 0.64 -9.23
C MET A 341 -11.60 1.71 -9.98
N GLU A 342 -12.91 1.52 -10.12
CA GLU A 342 -13.81 2.48 -10.78
C GLU A 342 -13.83 3.85 -10.09
N ASN A 343 -13.76 3.86 -8.76
CA ASN A 343 -13.72 5.10 -7.98
C ASN A 343 -12.32 5.73 -7.97
N ILE A 344 -11.28 4.90 -7.90
CA ILE A 344 -9.89 5.35 -7.92
C ILE A 344 -9.52 5.95 -9.28
N ILE A 345 -9.88 5.27 -10.36
CA ILE A 345 -9.53 5.72 -11.72
C ILE A 345 -10.21 7.03 -12.10
N THR A 346 -11.42 7.30 -11.60
CA THR A 346 -12.11 8.55 -11.83
C THR A 346 -11.31 9.75 -11.31
N LYS A 347 -10.64 9.61 -10.16
CA LYS A 347 -9.75 10.65 -9.63
C LYS A 347 -8.52 10.85 -10.51
N TRP A 348 -7.92 9.77 -11.01
CA TRP A 348 -6.80 9.84 -11.95
C TRP A 348 -7.20 10.52 -13.25
N ILE A 349 -8.35 10.16 -13.84
CA ILE A 349 -8.86 10.80 -15.05
C ILE A 349 -9.04 12.29 -14.85
N LYS A 350 -9.65 12.72 -13.74
CA LYS A 350 -9.82 14.14 -13.42
C LYS A 350 -8.47 14.88 -13.46
N ILE A 351 -7.44 14.32 -12.85
CA ILE A 351 -6.09 14.92 -12.84
C ILE A 351 -5.48 14.96 -14.24
N LEU A 352 -5.64 13.90 -15.01
CA LEU A 352 -5.07 13.81 -16.36
C LEU A 352 -5.81 14.70 -17.36
N GLU A 353 -7.04 15.09 -17.10
CA GLU A 353 -7.83 15.99 -17.98
C GLU A 353 -7.71 17.49 -17.61
N GLU A 354 -7.15 17.82 -16.45
CA GLU A 354 -6.74 19.18 -16.08
C GLU A 354 -5.45 19.63 -16.82
#